data_5ad6a780a4073a1fb515f923547553ac
#
_entry.id   5ad6a780a4073a1fb515f923547553ac
#
_cell.length_a   1.000
_cell.length_b   1.000
_cell.length_c   1.000
_cell.angle_alpha   90.00
_cell.angle_beta   90.00
_cell.angle_gamma   90.00
#
_symmetry.space_group_name_H-M   'P 1'
#
loop_
_entity.id
_entity.type
_entity.pdbx_description
1 polymer ?
#
loop_
_entity_poly.entity_id
_entity_poly.type
_entity_poly.pdbx_seq_one_letter_code
_entity_poly.pdbx_strand_id
1 'polypeptide(L)'
;NYALKFTELGPAVLAGLEGIQVDGAKRSSLSAAQGNIISTQLIAVQKMTWPTFNPNSVRDVKTLFQILGGKDATNTDVKAREKLAEKNPIASRIFGAIDAYKKASKLVGTYLNAPLYGERLLWAFNPFGTDSCRWSSSKSHLFLMDKSKYIHFGAQAQNLPPYAKKMLRSDDGFWLYEIDK
;
A
#
# COMPACT_ATOMS: atom_id res chain seq x y z
N ASN A 1 -25.33 -14.35 -17.83
CA ASN A 1 -24.41 -13.30 -17.33
C ASN A 1 -22.96 -13.44 -17.82
N TYR A 2 -22.52 -14.58 -18.34
CA TYR A 2 -21.17 -14.71 -18.89
C TYR A 2 -20.96 -13.86 -20.17
N ALA A 3 -21.94 -13.80 -21.05
CA ALA A 3 -21.86 -13.02 -22.27
C ALA A 3 -21.62 -11.51 -22.02
N LEU A 4 -22.29 -10.94 -21.03
CA LEU A 4 -22.12 -9.53 -20.61
C LEU A 4 -20.70 -9.27 -20.10
N LYS A 5 -20.11 -10.22 -19.38
CA LYS A 5 -18.73 -10.10 -18.87
C LYS A 5 -17.68 -10.20 -19.97
N PHE A 6 -17.92 -10.96 -21.01
CA PHE A 6 -17.01 -11.00 -22.17
C PHE A 6 -16.96 -9.67 -22.92
N THR A 7 -18.05 -8.92 -22.97
CA THR A 7 -18.07 -7.57 -23.57
C THR A 7 -17.26 -6.55 -22.76
N GLU A 8 -17.11 -6.78 -21.46
CA GLU A 8 -16.31 -5.91 -20.58
C GLU A 8 -14.80 -6.18 -20.65
N LEU A 9 -14.38 -7.33 -21.22
CA LEU A 9 -12.97 -7.71 -21.26
C LEU A 9 -12.12 -6.76 -22.11
N GLY A 10 -12.63 -6.36 -23.28
CA GLY A 10 -11.94 -5.41 -24.16
C GLY A 10 -11.67 -4.07 -23.47
N PRO A 11 -12.70 -3.37 -22.95
CA PRO A 11 -12.53 -2.15 -22.18
C PRO A 11 -11.62 -2.31 -20.98
N ALA A 12 -11.70 -3.42 -20.24
CA ALA A 12 -10.86 -3.69 -19.09
C ALA A 12 -9.37 -3.80 -19.45
N VAL A 13 -9.05 -4.48 -20.56
CA VAL A 13 -7.69 -4.61 -21.08
C VAL A 13 -7.17 -3.25 -21.53
N LEU A 14 -7.93 -2.51 -22.33
CA LEU A 14 -7.55 -1.18 -22.81
C LEU A 14 -7.27 -0.23 -21.67
N ALA A 15 -8.19 -0.11 -20.72
CA ALA A 15 -8.01 0.76 -19.53
C ALA A 15 -6.77 0.37 -18.72
N GLY A 16 -6.45 -0.92 -18.65
CA GLY A 16 -5.26 -1.42 -17.97
C GLY A 16 -3.96 -1.08 -18.69
N LEU A 17 -3.96 -1.13 -20.03
CA LEU A 17 -2.79 -0.84 -20.86
C LEU A 17 -2.55 0.66 -21.01
N GLU A 18 -3.60 1.45 -21.10
CA GLU A 18 -3.50 2.91 -21.14
C GLU A 18 -3.01 3.45 -19.79
N GLY A 19 -3.52 2.91 -18.67
CA GLY A 19 -3.17 3.36 -17.35
C GLY A 19 -3.47 4.84 -17.12
N ILE A 20 -2.79 5.46 -16.16
CA ILE A 20 -2.96 6.87 -15.83
C ILE A 20 -1.62 7.57 -15.69
N GLN A 21 -1.53 8.83 -16.11
CA GLN A 21 -0.31 9.62 -15.95
C GLN A 21 0.00 9.90 -14.48
N VAL A 22 1.28 9.97 -14.16
CA VAL A 22 1.81 10.27 -12.84
C VAL A 22 2.68 11.51 -12.91
N ASP A 23 2.37 12.48 -12.07
CA ASP A 23 3.22 13.64 -11.83
C ASP A 23 4.45 13.20 -11.01
N GLY A 24 5.60 13.10 -11.67
CA GLY A 24 6.84 12.63 -11.08
C GLY A 24 7.35 13.52 -9.96
N ALA A 25 7.20 14.83 -10.08
CA ALA A 25 7.63 15.79 -9.05
C ALA A 25 6.77 15.63 -7.79
N LYS A 26 5.47 15.56 -7.97
CA LYS A 26 4.52 15.34 -6.88
C LYS A 26 4.70 13.98 -6.21
N ARG A 27 4.91 12.92 -7.01
CA ARG A 27 5.25 11.59 -6.51
C ARG A 27 6.49 11.60 -5.62
N SER A 28 7.56 12.25 -6.07
CA SER A 28 8.83 12.37 -5.32
C SER A 28 8.62 13.14 -4.00
N SER A 29 7.90 14.26 -4.05
CA SER A 29 7.55 15.05 -2.85
C SER A 29 6.74 14.23 -1.84
N LEU A 30 5.72 13.49 -2.29
CA LEU A 30 4.91 12.62 -1.46
C LEU A 30 5.73 11.48 -0.85
N SER A 31 6.66 10.90 -1.63
CA SER A 31 7.56 9.84 -1.17
C SER A 31 8.52 10.35 -0.10
N ALA A 32 9.12 11.53 -0.30
CA ALA A 32 10.01 12.16 0.68
C ALA A 32 9.27 12.47 1.99
N ALA A 33 8.06 13.01 1.92
CA ALA A 33 7.24 13.29 3.11
C ALA A 33 6.94 12.01 3.91
N GLN A 34 6.61 10.90 3.24
CA GLN A 34 6.41 9.62 3.92
C GLN A 34 7.72 9.01 4.43
N GLY A 35 8.82 9.20 3.73
CA GLY A 35 10.16 8.81 4.17
C GLY A 35 10.55 9.46 5.51
N ASN A 36 10.24 10.74 5.67
CA ASN A 36 10.43 11.45 6.94
C ASN A 36 9.58 10.86 8.09
N ILE A 37 8.32 10.48 7.79
CA ILE A 37 7.47 9.82 8.79
C ILE A 37 8.08 8.46 9.18
N ILE A 38 8.51 7.65 8.20
CA ILE A 38 9.14 6.35 8.43
C ILE A 38 10.35 6.50 9.36
N SER A 39 11.27 7.42 9.04
CA SER A 39 12.48 7.66 9.83
C SER A 39 12.15 8.14 11.24
N THR A 40 11.25 9.11 11.38
CA THR A 40 10.84 9.66 12.66
C THR A 40 10.19 8.60 13.56
N GLN A 41 9.27 7.82 13.01
CA GLN A 41 8.58 6.78 13.77
C GLN A 41 9.51 5.61 14.13
N LEU A 42 10.44 5.24 13.25
CA LEU A 42 11.44 4.21 13.55
C LEU A 42 12.32 4.63 14.75
N ILE A 43 12.85 5.85 14.71
CA ILE A 43 13.65 6.39 15.81
C ILE A 43 12.84 6.45 17.11
N ALA A 44 11.59 6.90 17.03
CA ALA A 44 10.69 6.97 18.19
C ALA A 44 10.45 5.59 18.80
N VAL A 45 10.16 4.58 17.98
CA VAL A 45 9.95 3.21 18.45
C VAL A 45 11.23 2.63 19.06
N GLN A 46 12.39 2.80 18.41
CA GLN A 46 13.68 2.33 18.92
C GLN A 46 14.08 2.98 20.24
N LYS A 47 13.74 4.26 20.45
CA LYS A 47 13.95 4.92 21.74
C LYS A 47 13.05 4.40 22.87
N MET A 48 11.84 3.95 22.52
CA MET A 48 10.88 3.41 23.49
C MET A 48 11.03 1.91 23.73
N THR A 49 11.81 1.21 22.90
CA THR A 49 12.02 -0.25 22.97
C THR A 49 13.52 -0.57 23.13
N TRP A 50 14.16 -0.96 22.05
CA TRP A 50 15.61 -1.19 21.98
C TRP A 50 16.17 -0.75 20.62
N PRO A 51 17.47 -0.40 20.52
CA PRO A 51 18.05 0.24 19.33
C PRO A 51 17.94 -0.56 18.04
N THR A 52 17.92 -1.89 18.12
CA THR A 52 17.84 -2.80 16.96
C THR A 52 16.41 -3.25 16.64
N PHE A 53 15.39 -2.68 17.32
CA PHE A 53 14.01 -3.05 17.08
C PHE A 53 13.59 -2.77 15.63
N ASN A 54 13.00 -3.79 15.01
CA ASN A 54 12.48 -3.68 13.64
C ASN A 54 10.95 -3.87 13.65
N PRO A 55 10.17 -2.81 13.34
CA PRO A 55 8.71 -2.90 13.28
C PRO A 55 8.16 -3.93 12.29
N ASN A 56 8.96 -4.34 11.28
CA ASN A 56 8.58 -5.35 10.31
C ASN A 56 8.94 -6.77 10.74
N SER A 57 9.76 -6.93 11.78
CA SER A 57 10.11 -8.23 12.34
C SER A 57 8.97 -8.78 13.19
N VAL A 58 8.40 -9.90 12.77
CA VAL A 58 7.37 -10.60 13.55
C VAL A 58 7.90 -11.02 14.93
N ARG A 59 9.19 -11.42 14.99
CA ARG A 59 9.86 -11.81 16.23
C ARG A 59 9.92 -10.63 17.20
N ASP A 60 10.40 -9.48 16.74
CA ASP A 60 10.57 -8.31 17.59
C ASP A 60 9.22 -7.81 18.13
N VAL A 61 8.21 -7.77 17.26
CA VAL A 61 6.84 -7.37 17.64
C VAL A 61 6.24 -8.35 18.66
N LYS A 62 6.47 -9.65 18.53
CA LYS A 62 6.03 -10.66 19.51
C LYS A 62 6.75 -10.50 20.85
N THR A 63 8.08 -10.33 20.83
CA THR A 63 8.86 -10.10 22.04
C THR A 63 8.39 -8.84 22.76
N LEU A 64 8.20 -7.74 22.04
CA LEU A 64 7.67 -6.50 22.58
C LEU A 64 6.28 -6.69 23.21
N PHE A 65 5.39 -7.42 22.53
CA PHE A 65 4.05 -7.71 23.02
C PHE A 65 4.09 -8.47 24.35
N GLN A 66 4.97 -9.45 24.47
CA GLN A 66 5.18 -10.20 25.72
C GLN A 66 5.70 -9.31 26.85
N ILE A 67 6.70 -8.47 26.57
CA ILE A 67 7.28 -7.53 27.56
C ILE A 67 6.21 -6.57 28.08
N LEU A 68 5.30 -6.12 27.22
CA LEU A 68 4.22 -5.20 27.59
C LEU A 68 3.05 -5.87 28.34
N GLY A 69 3.13 -7.18 28.61
CA GLY A 69 2.14 -7.92 29.39
C GLY A 69 1.09 -8.66 28.57
N GLY A 70 1.34 -8.84 27.29
CA GLY A 70 0.51 -9.68 26.41
C GLY A 70 0.69 -11.16 26.74
N LYS A 71 -0.36 -11.81 27.25
CA LYS A 71 -0.30 -13.22 27.68
C LYS A 71 -0.18 -14.20 26.51
N ASP A 72 -0.71 -13.86 25.35
CA ASP A 72 -0.72 -14.68 24.13
C ASP A 72 0.09 -14.06 23.01
N ALA A 73 1.38 -14.35 22.98
CA ALA A 73 2.26 -13.91 21.89
C ALA A 73 2.04 -14.63 20.55
N THR A 74 1.14 -15.59 20.50
CA THR A 74 0.73 -16.27 19.26
C THR A 74 -0.08 -15.36 18.36
N ASN A 75 -0.88 -14.47 18.96
CA ASN A 75 -1.71 -13.52 18.23
C ASN A 75 -1.31 -12.06 18.55
N THR A 76 -0.60 -11.43 17.63
CA THR A 76 -0.23 -10.01 17.69
C THR A 76 -1.00 -9.19 16.67
N ASP A 77 -2.25 -9.61 16.36
CA ASP A 77 -3.12 -8.89 15.46
C ASP A 77 -3.53 -7.51 16.01
N VAL A 78 -4.23 -6.74 15.21
CA VAL A 78 -4.66 -5.38 15.57
C VAL A 78 -5.51 -5.41 16.84
N LYS A 79 -6.45 -6.34 16.94
CA LYS A 79 -7.37 -6.45 18.09
C LYS A 79 -6.66 -6.80 19.40
N ALA A 80 -5.65 -7.69 19.33
CA ALA A 80 -4.85 -8.04 20.52
C ALA A 80 -4.02 -6.84 20.98
N ARG A 81 -3.45 -6.07 20.05
CA ARG A 81 -2.68 -4.85 20.35
C ARG A 81 -3.57 -3.74 20.91
N GLU A 82 -4.77 -3.55 20.38
CA GLU A 82 -5.75 -2.58 20.88
C GLU A 82 -6.14 -2.89 22.32
N LYS A 83 -6.49 -4.15 22.63
CA LYS A 83 -6.81 -4.58 23.99
C LYS A 83 -5.67 -4.34 24.99
N LEU A 84 -4.42 -4.51 24.55
CA LEU A 84 -3.26 -4.24 25.40
C LEU A 84 -3.04 -2.73 25.55
N ALA A 85 -3.26 -1.97 24.49
CA ALA A 85 -3.15 -0.51 24.48
C ALA A 85 -4.19 0.18 25.39
N GLU A 86 -5.40 -0.36 25.49
CA GLU A 86 -6.45 0.13 26.41
C GLU A 86 -6.01 0.05 27.88
N LYS A 87 -5.24 -0.97 28.22
CA LYS A 87 -4.79 -1.24 29.59
C LYS A 87 -3.43 -0.65 29.92
N ASN A 88 -2.64 -0.33 28.91
CA ASN A 88 -1.26 0.11 29.06
C ASN A 88 -0.98 1.33 28.17
N PRO A 89 -0.91 2.56 28.74
CA PRO A 89 -0.64 3.77 27.95
C PRO A 89 0.71 3.76 27.20
N ILE A 90 1.72 3.05 27.74
CA ILE A 90 3.03 2.91 27.09
C ILE A 90 2.86 2.05 25.85
N ALA A 91 2.14 0.93 25.95
CA ALA A 91 1.82 0.06 24.83
C ALA A 91 1.07 0.82 23.73
N SER A 92 0.10 1.66 24.10
CA SER A 92 -0.66 2.50 23.18
C SER A 92 0.26 3.41 22.33
N ARG A 93 1.21 4.09 22.99
CA ARG A 93 2.16 4.98 22.30
C ARG A 93 3.09 4.21 21.37
N ILE A 94 3.61 3.07 21.80
CA ILE A 94 4.54 2.26 21.01
C ILE A 94 3.82 1.66 19.79
N PHE A 95 2.66 1.04 20.00
CA PHE A 95 1.90 0.45 18.88
C PHE A 95 1.38 1.50 17.90
N GLY A 96 0.98 2.68 18.39
CA GLY A 96 0.63 3.81 17.51
C GLY A 96 1.79 4.23 16.61
N ALA A 97 3.00 4.29 17.13
CA ALA A 97 4.19 4.60 16.35
C ALA A 97 4.55 3.48 15.35
N ILE A 98 4.42 2.20 15.75
CA ILE A 98 4.60 1.05 14.86
C ILE A 98 3.59 1.06 13.71
N ASP A 99 2.33 1.35 14.00
CA ASP A 99 1.28 1.37 12.99
C ASP A 99 1.46 2.54 12.01
N ALA A 100 1.85 3.72 12.50
CA ALA A 100 2.21 4.86 11.66
C ALA A 100 3.40 4.53 10.74
N TYR A 101 4.45 3.89 11.27
CA TYR A 101 5.59 3.40 10.49
C TYR A 101 5.14 2.43 9.40
N LYS A 102 4.36 1.39 9.75
CA LYS A 102 3.89 0.37 8.80
C LYS A 102 2.98 0.96 7.72
N LYS A 103 2.09 1.89 8.09
CA LYS A 103 1.22 2.58 7.15
C LYS A 103 2.00 3.40 6.13
N ALA A 104 2.98 4.18 6.60
CA ALA A 104 3.85 4.97 5.73
C ALA A 104 4.73 4.08 4.84
N SER A 105 5.35 3.03 5.40
CA SER A 105 6.17 2.07 4.65
C SER A 105 5.39 1.34 3.56
N LYS A 106 4.16 0.91 3.85
CA LYS A 106 3.27 0.29 2.86
C LYS A 106 2.91 1.28 1.76
N LEU A 107 2.62 2.53 2.12
CA LEU A 107 2.27 3.57 1.15
C LEU A 107 3.43 3.82 0.17
N VAL A 108 4.64 3.97 0.68
CA VAL A 108 5.83 4.16 -0.15
C VAL A 108 6.12 2.91 -0.98
N GLY A 109 6.25 1.75 -0.35
CA GLY A 109 6.68 0.52 -1.02
C GLY A 109 5.67 -0.03 -2.02
N THR A 110 4.38 0.10 -1.74
CA THR A 110 3.34 -0.49 -2.59
C THR A 110 2.84 0.46 -3.68
N TYR A 111 2.73 1.75 -3.37
CA TYR A 111 2.05 2.70 -4.25
C TYR A 111 2.99 3.78 -4.80
N LEU A 112 3.71 4.50 -3.94
CA LEU A 112 4.55 5.60 -4.41
C LEU A 112 5.79 5.11 -5.17
N ASN A 113 6.32 3.93 -4.84
CA ASN A 113 7.46 3.31 -5.56
C ASN A 113 7.02 2.26 -6.58
N ALA A 114 5.71 2.20 -6.91
CA ALA A 114 5.23 1.28 -7.94
C ALA A 114 5.97 1.54 -9.27
N PRO A 115 6.46 0.50 -9.97
CA PRO A 115 7.10 0.66 -11.27
C PRO A 115 6.14 1.30 -12.28
N LEU A 116 6.61 2.32 -12.99
CA LEU A 116 5.86 2.99 -14.05
C LEU A 116 6.31 2.46 -15.41
N TYR A 117 5.41 2.43 -16.36
CA TYR A 117 5.72 2.28 -17.76
C TYR A 117 5.78 3.67 -18.41
N GLY A 118 6.98 4.14 -18.71
CA GLY A 118 7.19 5.57 -18.96
C GLY A 118 6.77 6.41 -17.74
N GLU A 119 5.83 7.31 -17.94
CA GLU A 119 5.26 8.15 -16.88
C GLU A 119 3.88 7.66 -16.42
N ARG A 120 3.48 6.44 -16.78
CA ARG A 120 2.12 5.92 -16.53
C ARG A 120 2.11 4.80 -15.50
N LEU A 121 1.15 4.87 -14.61
CA LEU A 121 0.80 3.81 -13.68
C LEU A 121 -0.18 2.87 -14.40
N LEU A 122 0.22 1.62 -14.59
CA LEU A 122 -0.58 0.59 -15.23
C LEU A 122 -1.26 -0.30 -14.18
N TRP A 123 -2.29 -1.00 -14.61
CA TRP A 123 -2.96 -2.04 -13.82
C TRP A 123 -3.58 -3.10 -14.73
N ALA A 124 -3.90 -4.25 -14.17
CA ALA A 124 -4.71 -5.25 -14.83
C ALA A 124 -6.06 -5.33 -14.15
N PHE A 125 -7.12 -5.13 -14.90
CA PHE A 125 -8.48 -5.35 -14.44
C PHE A 125 -8.94 -6.76 -14.76
N ASN A 126 -9.57 -7.41 -13.80
CA ASN A 126 -10.20 -8.71 -13.99
C ASN A 126 -11.71 -8.58 -13.70
N PRO A 127 -12.56 -8.60 -14.72
CA PRO A 127 -14.01 -8.52 -14.55
C PRO A 127 -14.60 -9.80 -13.93
N PHE A 128 -13.83 -10.90 -13.87
CA PHE A 128 -14.21 -12.18 -13.29
C PHE A 128 -13.61 -12.45 -11.91
N GLY A 129 -12.96 -11.45 -11.31
CA GLY A 129 -12.09 -11.63 -10.15
C GLY A 129 -12.80 -11.84 -8.81
N THR A 130 -14.13 -11.72 -8.75
CA THR A 130 -14.91 -11.89 -7.52
C THR A 130 -16.23 -12.60 -7.77
N ASP A 131 -16.69 -13.38 -6.79
CA ASP A 131 -18.00 -14.06 -6.84
C ASP A 131 -19.17 -13.07 -6.91
N SER A 132 -18.99 -11.86 -6.39
CA SER A 132 -19.97 -10.78 -6.43
C SER A 132 -20.01 -10.00 -7.75
N CYS A 133 -19.36 -10.49 -8.80
CA CYS A 133 -19.27 -9.84 -10.10
C CYS A 133 -18.65 -8.43 -10.09
N ARG A 134 -17.91 -8.06 -9.05
CA ARG A 134 -17.12 -6.82 -9.01
C ARG A 134 -15.82 -7.03 -9.76
N TRP A 135 -15.38 -5.99 -10.45
CA TRP A 135 -14.04 -5.98 -11.02
C TRP A 135 -13.01 -6.06 -9.90
N SER A 136 -11.96 -6.82 -10.12
CA SER A 136 -10.76 -6.78 -9.30
C SER A 136 -9.61 -6.15 -10.06
N SER A 137 -8.64 -5.62 -9.37
CA SER A 137 -7.43 -5.06 -9.99
C SER A 137 -6.18 -5.62 -9.35
N SER A 138 -5.14 -5.74 -10.16
CA SER A 138 -3.80 -6.16 -9.75
C SER A 138 -2.74 -5.29 -10.43
N LYS A 139 -1.47 -5.57 -10.18
CA LYS A 139 -0.38 -5.04 -11.00
C LYS A 139 -0.60 -5.46 -12.46
N SER A 140 -0.13 -4.63 -13.41
CA SER A 140 -0.21 -4.96 -14.83
C SER A 140 0.46 -6.29 -15.14
N HIS A 141 -0.08 -6.99 -16.13
CA HIS A 141 0.57 -8.16 -16.74
C HIS A 141 1.70 -7.76 -17.70
N LEU A 142 1.79 -6.49 -18.11
CA LEU A 142 2.93 -5.99 -18.85
C LEU A 142 4.16 -6.04 -17.95
N PHE A 143 5.21 -6.69 -18.42
CA PHE A 143 6.48 -6.80 -17.71
C PHE A 143 7.66 -6.71 -18.68
N LEU A 144 8.78 -6.19 -18.17
CA LEU A 144 10.07 -6.27 -18.84
C LEU A 144 10.97 -7.23 -18.07
N MET A 145 11.81 -7.95 -18.81
CA MET A 145 12.88 -8.73 -18.23
C MET A 145 14.08 -7.82 -18.03
N ASP A 146 14.34 -7.45 -16.80
CA ASP A 146 15.63 -6.88 -16.41
C ASP A 146 16.61 -8.03 -16.16
N LYS A 147 17.92 -7.80 -16.39
CA LYS A 147 19.02 -8.78 -16.42
C LYS A 147 18.96 -9.95 -15.42
N SER A 148 18.11 -9.84 -14.40
CA SER A 148 17.96 -10.86 -13.37
C SER A 148 16.52 -11.15 -12.91
N LYS A 149 15.50 -10.37 -13.33
CA LYS A 149 14.11 -10.54 -12.86
C LYS A 149 13.08 -9.89 -13.77
N TYR A 150 11.85 -10.40 -13.70
CA TYR A 150 10.69 -9.76 -14.31
C TYR A 150 10.21 -8.58 -13.46
N ILE A 151 9.90 -7.46 -14.10
CA ILE A 151 9.33 -6.28 -13.48
C ILE A 151 7.89 -6.14 -13.96
N HIS A 152 6.94 -6.23 -13.01
CA HIS A 152 5.54 -5.89 -13.28
C HIS A 152 5.33 -4.41 -13.02
N PHE A 153 4.74 -3.71 -13.97
CA PHE A 153 4.42 -2.30 -13.84
C PHE A 153 3.15 -2.09 -13.01
N GLY A 154 3.07 -0.94 -12.37
CA GLY A 154 1.87 -0.45 -11.73
C GLY A 154 1.61 -0.96 -10.32
N ALA A 155 0.38 -0.73 -9.89
CA ALA A 155 -0.12 -1.06 -8.56
C ALA A 155 -1.58 -1.54 -8.64
N GLN A 156 -2.14 -1.96 -7.51
CA GLN A 156 -3.55 -2.30 -7.41
C GLN A 156 -4.41 -1.03 -7.40
N ALA A 157 -5.11 -0.72 -8.50
CA ALA A 157 -5.84 0.52 -8.68
C ALA A 157 -6.95 0.74 -7.63
N GLN A 158 -7.77 -0.28 -7.37
CA GLN A 158 -8.91 -0.21 -6.45
C GLN A 158 -8.53 0.12 -5.01
N ASN A 159 -7.30 -0.23 -4.60
CA ASN A 159 -6.80 -0.01 -3.25
C ASN A 159 -5.83 1.18 -3.17
N LEU A 160 -5.80 2.03 -4.19
CA LEU A 160 -4.95 3.21 -4.19
C LEU A 160 -5.44 4.20 -3.13
N PRO A 161 -4.67 4.47 -2.06
CA PRO A 161 -5.13 5.32 -0.99
C PRO A 161 -5.22 6.79 -1.44
N PRO A 162 -6.12 7.61 -0.84
CA PRO A 162 -6.32 9.00 -1.23
C PRO A 162 -5.04 9.83 -1.27
N TYR A 163 -4.09 9.54 -0.39
CA TYR A 163 -2.79 10.20 -0.38
C TYR A 163 -1.98 9.92 -1.65
N ALA A 164 -1.97 8.68 -2.14
CA ALA A 164 -1.27 8.32 -3.36
C ALA A 164 -2.00 8.82 -4.63
N LYS A 165 -3.34 8.93 -4.59
CA LYS A 165 -4.11 9.51 -5.71
C LYS A 165 -3.65 10.93 -6.08
N LYS A 166 -3.08 11.67 -5.13
CA LYS A 166 -2.57 13.04 -5.37
C LYS A 166 -1.43 13.13 -6.39
N MET A 167 -0.75 12.03 -6.70
CA MET A 167 0.26 11.98 -7.75
C MET A 167 -0.33 11.74 -9.15
N LEU A 168 -1.61 11.38 -9.26
CA LEU A 168 -2.24 11.11 -10.54
C LEU A 168 -2.54 12.42 -11.28
N ARG A 169 -2.39 12.37 -12.60
CA ARG A 169 -2.64 13.48 -13.51
C ARG A 169 -3.49 12.98 -14.68
N SER A 170 -4.39 13.82 -15.17
CA SER A 170 -5.08 13.58 -16.44
C SER A 170 -4.12 13.74 -17.60
N ASP A 171 -4.43 13.11 -18.73
CA ASP A 171 -3.82 13.45 -20.01
C ASP A 171 -4.26 14.85 -20.45
N ASP A 172 -3.51 15.47 -21.35
CA ASP A 172 -3.79 16.82 -21.85
C ASP A 172 -5.16 16.86 -22.54
N GLY A 173 -5.99 17.80 -22.16
CA GLY A 173 -7.36 17.94 -22.68
C GLY A 173 -8.40 17.06 -21.94
N PHE A 174 -8.00 16.31 -20.95
CA PHE A 174 -8.89 15.46 -20.15
C PHE A 174 -8.95 15.89 -18.70
N TRP A 175 -10.02 15.45 -18.00
CA TRP A 175 -10.20 15.65 -16.57
C TRP A 175 -10.28 14.33 -15.85
N LEU A 176 -9.73 14.28 -14.64
CA LEU A 176 -9.85 13.15 -13.73
C LEU A 176 -10.98 13.41 -12.75
N TYR A 177 -11.96 12.49 -12.73
CA TYR A 177 -13.05 12.51 -11.78
C TYR A 177 -12.99 11.27 -10.89
N GLU A 178 -13.19 11.44 -9.60
CA GLU A 178 -13.46 10.36 -8.67
C GLU A 178 -14.98 10.34 -8.41
N ILE A 179 -15.61 9.22 -8.78
CA ILE A 179 -17.03 9.00 -8.53
C ILE A 179 -17.13 7.95 -7.44
N ASP A 180 -17.56 8.37 -6.26
CA ASP A 180 -17.86 7.48 -5.14
C ASP A 180 -19.39 7.34 -5.05
N LYS A 181 -19.88 6.10 -4.83
CA LYS A 181 -21.30 5.78 -4.69
C LYS A 181 -21.66 5.55 -3.23
#